data_0e38ca3120b8dad6e83f4832b6349105
#
_entry.id   0e38ca3120b8dad6e83f4832b6349105
#
_cell.length_a   1.000
_cell.length_b   1.000
_cell.length_c   1.000
_cell.angle_alpha   90.00
_cell.angle_beta   90.00
_cell.angle_gamma   90.00
#
_symmetry.space_group_name_H-M   'P 1'
#
loop_
_entity.id
_entity.type
_entity.pdbx_description
1 polymer ?
#
loop_
_entity_poly.entity_id
_entity_poly.type
_entity_poly.pdbx_seq_one_letter_code
_entity_poly.pdbx_strand_id
1 'polypeptide(L)'
;HDEALEQLLMQKLLFNQALIDSVDVSYSGIAQRVEAHLQALIDDAGSIAALETKQHMPIFNVREMLRQRYEEQAYAQAMQSSVVGKIKVIPGEVERYYKKTDPDSLPTIPEQYVYAQITRFPASIKEAKQRTKERLLDMRERIIKGQTRFDIMARMYSMDGSAISGGELDPQPLDGFVRQFADALADLKPGQVSEVVETQYGYHLIQLIDQKGRMYHARHIVLRPSYTLEELAAPARMLDSIANLIRKDSITFEEAARKFSDDDNSKMNGGVVTNHDLLELTQRWEASYTETRFMKEDFGRAGGKSLDDYNALRNLKEGEISDAYQTEDWMGNQLSKIVKLVKVIPPHKVSLNEDYIRVEQLALNAKREKVFKEWLDKKIEGMYIYIDPEFRDGEFENKNWVK
;
A
#
# COMPACT_ATOMS: atom_id res chain seq x y z
N HIS A 1 -5.67 -10.28 31.58
CA HIS A 1 -6.33 -9.01 31.96
C HIS A 1 -5.30 -7.90 32.20
N ASP A 2 -4.16 -8.21 32.81
CA ASP A 2 -3.16 -7.23 33.25
C ASP A 2 -2.41 -6.61 32.05
N GLU A 3 -2.04 -7.42 31.06
CA GLU A 3 -1.43 -6.94 29.81
C GLU A 3 -2.36 -5.98 29.04
N ALA A 4 -3.65 -6.28 29.00
CA ALA A 4 -4.64 -5.43 28.34
C ALA A 4 -4.83 -4.10 29.06
N LEU A 5 -4.78 -4.11 30.40
CA LEU A 5 -4.83 -2.90 31.23
C LEU A 5 -3.56 -2.05 31.03
N GLU A 6 -2.40 -2.68 30.99
CA GLU A 6 -1.12 -1.99 30.76
C GLU A 6 -1.07 -1.33 29.38
N GLN A 7 -1.57 -2.02 28.34
CA GLN A 7 -1.70 -1.45 27.01
C GLN A 7 -2.64 -0.23 26.98
N LEU A 8 -3.76 -0.30 27.72
CA LEU A 8 -4.69 0.81 27.84
C LEU A 8 -4.06 2.01 28.59
N LEU A 9 -3.34 1.75 29.68
CA LEU A 9 -2.63 2.79 30.42
C LEU A 9 -1.58 3.48 29.55
N MET A 10 -0.79 2.70 28.81
CA MET A 10 0.19 3.22 27.85
C MET A 10 -0.47 4.05 26.76
N GLN A 11 -1.57 3.59 26.17
CA GLN A 11 -2.31 4.34 25.15
C GLN A 11 -2.82 5.68 25.71
N LYS A 12 -3.39 5.68 26.91
CA LYS A 12 -3.87 6.92 27.58
C LYS A 12 -2.74 7.88 27.92
N LEU A 13 -1.60 7.38 28.38
CA LEU A 13 -0.41 8.20 28.63
C LEU A 13 0.08 8.85 27.33
N LEU A 14 0.23 8.08 26.26
CA LEU A 14 0.66 8.59 24.96
C LEU A 14 -0.32 9.62 24.41
N PHE A 15 -1.62 9.37 24.49
CA PHE A 15 -2.66 10.32 24.07
C PHE A 15 -2.55 11.65 24.83
N ASN A 16 -2.49 11.62 26.16
CA ASN A 16 -2.36 12.81 26.97
C ASN A 16 -1.07 13.58 26.67
N GLN A 17 0.04 12.88 26.50
CA GLN A 17 1.31 13.51 26.15
C GLN A 17 1.27 14.12 24.75
N ALA A 18 0.60 13.49 23.79
CA ALA A 18 0.42 14.02 22.44
C ALA A 18 -0.33 15.37 22.45
N LEU A 19 -1.35 15.50 23.32
CA LEU A 19 -2.08 16.75 23.47
C LEU A 19 -1.20 17.85 24.11
N ILE A 20 -0.39 17.49 25.13
CA ILE A 20 0.54 18.42 25.78
C ILE A 20 1.59 18.92 24.78
N ASP A 21 2.15 18.03 23.97
CA ASP A 21 3.21 18.33 23.00
C ASP A 21 2.65 18.87 21.68
N SER A 22 1.32 19.03 21.54
CA SER A 22 0.63 19.53 20.35
C SER A 22 1.01 18.75 19.08
N VAL A 23 1.00 17.42 19.17
CA VAL A 23 1.30 16.53 18.04
C VAL A 23 0.17 16.58 17.02
N ASP A 24 0.52 16.72 15.74
CA ASP A 24 -0.45 16.73 14.65
C ASP A 24 -0.91 15.33 14.25
N VAL A 25 -2.19 15.19 13.94
CA VAL A 25 -2.81 13.96 13.41
C VAL A 25 -3.62 14.25 12.16
N SER A 26 -3.76 13.24 11.29
CA SER A 26 -4.61 13.33 10.09
C SER A 26 -6.07 13.09 10.44
N TYR A 27 -6.86 14.15 10.58
CA TYR A 27 -8.31 14.04 10.82
C TYR A 27 -9.07 13.38 9.65
N SER A 28 -8.61 13.56 8.42
CA SER A 28 -9.18 12.88 7.26
C SER A 28 -8.96 11.37 7.31
N GLY A 29 -7.77 10.93 7.71
CA GLY A 29 -7.46 9.51 7.91
C GLY A 29 -8.29 8.89 9.04
N ILE A 30 -8.54 9.64 10.12
CA ILE A 30 -9.43 9.21 11.21
C ILE A 30 -10.86 9.03 10.68
N ALA A 31 -11.39 10.04 9.96
CA ALA A 31 -12.74 10.00 9.42
C ALA A 31 -12.94 8.80 8.48
N GLN A 32 -11.99 8.53 7.58
CA GLN A 32 -12.04 7.37 6.69
C GLN A 32 -12.11 6.04 7.46
N ARG A 33 -11.30 5.87 8.50
CA ARG A 33 -11.31 4.66 9.34
C ARG A 33 -12.63 4.49 10.07
N VAL A 34 -13.19 5.59 10.57
CA VAL A 34 -14.49 5.58 11.27
C VAL A 34 -15.59 5.12 10.33
N GLU A 35 -15.70 5.73 9.14
CA GLU A 35 -16.75 5.36 8.19
C GLU A 35 -16.57 3.93 7.66
N ALA A 36 -15.34 3.49 7.37
CA ALA A 36 -15.06 2.12 6.96
C ALA A 36 -15.45 1.10 8.04
N HIS A 37 -15.12 1.38 9.31
CA HIS A 37 -15.50 0.50 10.42
C HIS A 37 -17.02 0.52 10.68
N LEU A 38 -17.63 1.69 10.63
CA LEU A 38 -19.07 1.83 10.79
C LEU A 38 -19.82 1.06 9.70
N GLN A 39 -19.36 1.14 8.45
CA GLN A 39 -19.95 0.39 7.35
C GLN A 39 -19.82 -1.12 7.57
N ALA A 40 -18.64 -1.59 7.99
CA ALA A 40 -18.44 -3.01 8.32
C ALA A 40 -19.39 -3.49 9.44
N LEU A 41 -19.63 -2.66 10.46
CA LEU A 41 -20.60 -2.98 11.53
C LEU A 41 -22.03 -3.01 11.01
N ILE A 42 -22.40 -2.12 10.08
CA ILE A 42 -23.73 -2.12 9.45
C ILE A 42 -23.91 -3.37 8.60
N ASP A 43 -22.90 -3.75 7.82
CA ASP A 43 -22.94 -4.94 6.96
C ASP A 43 -23.05 -6.22 7.79
N ASP A 44 -22.30 -6.34 8.92
CA ASP A 44 -22.41 -7.45 9.87
C ASP A 44 -23.79 -7.53 10.54
N ALA A 45 -24.37 -6.39 10.90
CA ALA A 45 -25.70 -6.33 11.51
C ALA A 45 -26.85 -6.49 10.50
N GLY A 46 -26.57 -6.31 9.21
CA GLY A 46 -27.54 -6.38 8.11
C GLY A 46 -28.31 -5.09 7.84
N SER A 47 -28.35 -4.14 8.79
CA SER A 47 -28.95 -2.82 8.60
C SER A 47 -28.58 -1.86 9.74
N ILE A 48 -28.77 -0.55 9.50
CA ILE A 48 -28.57 0.49 10.53
C ILE A 48 -29.46 0.22 11.76
N ALA A 49 -30.74 -0.09 11.56
CA ALA A 49 -31.66 -0.35 12.66
C ALA A 49 -31.27 -1.57 13.50
N ALA A 50 -30.76 -2.63 12.84
CA ALA A 50 -30.25 -3.80 13.54
C ALA A 50 -28.98 -3.47 14.33
N LEU A 51 -28.08 -2.65 13.78
CA LEU A 51 -26.87 -2.18 14.48
C LEU A 51 -27.25 -1.34 15.71
N GLU A 52 -28.17 -0.38 15.57
CA GLU A 52 -28.65 0.44 16.70
C GLU A 52 -29.26 -0.42 17.82
N THR A 53 -30.03 -1.44 17.44
CA THR A 53 -30.60 -2.40 18.40
C THR A 53 -29.50 -3.22 19.09
N LYS A 54 -28.52 -3.72 18.35
CA LYS A 54 -27.39 -4.51 18.86
C LYS A 54 -26.48 -3.70 19.80
N GLN A 55 -26.27 -2.43 19.47
CA GLN A 55 -25.40 -1.51 20.23
C GLN A 55 -26.15 -0.76 21.34
N HIS A 56 -27.48 -0.85 21.40
CA HIS A 56 -28.34 -0.11 22.33
C HIS A 56 -28.13 1.42 22.27
N MET A 57 -27.77 1.95 21.10
CA MET A 57 -27.55 3.37 20.88
C MET A 57 -27.77 3.77 19.41
N PRO A 58 -28.16 5.04 19.16
CA PRO A 58 -28.28 5.57 17.81
C PRO A 58 -26.95 5.52 17.04
N ILE A 59 -27.03 5.37 15.72
CA ILE A 59 -25.85 5.29 14.85
C ILE A 59 -24.92 6.50 14.98
N PHE A 60 -25.48 7.68 15.26
CA PHE A 60 -24.68 8.88 15.54
C PHE A 60 -23.75 8.69 16.74
N ASN A 61 -24.22 8.05 17.81
CA ASN A 61 -23.42 7.77 19.00
C ASN A 61 -22.38 6.68 18.72
N VAL A 62 -22.72 5.67 17.92
CA VAL A 62 -21.76 4.65 17.49
C VAL A 62 -20.62 5.30 16.70
N ARG A 63 -20.94 6.18 15.75
CA ARG A 63 -19.95 6.94 14.97
C ARG A 63 -19.06 7.79 15.88
N GLU A 64 -19.64 8.51 16.83
CA GLU A 64 -18.91 9.38 17.74
C GLU A 64 -17.98 8.57 18.66
N MET A 65 -18.42 7.43 19.16
CA MET A 65 -17.61 6.50 19.95
C MET A 65 -16.41 5.97 19.13
N LEU A 66 -16.65 5.60 17.87
CA LEU A 66 -15.58 5.17 16.95
C LEU A 66 -14.61 6.31 16.67
N ARG A 67 -15.13 7.54 16.45
CA ARG A 67 -14.30 8.72 16.21
C ARG A 67 -13.36 8.99 17.38
N GLN A 68 -13.87 9.01 18.60
CA GLN A 68 -13.05 9.22 19.81
C GLN A 68 -11.97 8.13 19.93
N ARG A 69 -12.35 6.88 19.73
CA ARG A 69 -11.41 5.75 19.79
C ARG A 69 -10.28 5.87 18.77
N TYR A 70 -10.60 6.16 17.51
CA TYR A 70 -9.60 6.30 16.44
C TYR A 70 -8.76 7.56 16.61
N GLU A 71 -9.33 8.64 17.14
CA GLU A 71 -8.59 9.85 17.47
C GLU A 71 -7.56 9.60 18.57
N GLU A 72 -7.96 8.96 19.68
CA GLU A 72 -7.02 8.56 20.75
C GLU A 72 -5.89 7.66 20.22
N GLN A 73 -6.21 6.69 19.37
CA GLN A 73 -5.21 5.80 18.76
C GLN A 73 -4.26 6.58 17.84
N ALA A 74 -4.79 7.49 17.02
CA ALA A 74 -3.98 8.29 16.12
C ALA A 74 -2.99 9.19 16.86
N TYR A 75 -3.45 9.86 17.92
CA TYR A 75 -2.58 10.67 18.77
C TYR A 75 -1.52 9.83 19.48
N ALA A 76 -1.89 8.68 20.04
CA ALA A 76 -0.94 7.78 20.71
C ALA A 76 0.14 7.29 19.73
N GLN A 77 -0.24 6.91 18.53
CA GLN A 77 0.68 6.46 17.48
C GLN A 77 1.58 7.60 16.99
N ALA A 78 1.01 8.79 16.78
CA ALA A 78 1.78 9.97 16.38
C ALA A 78 2.80 10.37 17.46
N MET A 79 2.43 10.29 18.74
CA MET A 79 3.33 10.53 19.87
C MET A 79 4.49 9.53 19.90
N GLN A 80 4.18 8.23 19.79
CA GLN A 80 5.20 7.19 19.71
C GLN A 80 6.15 7.45 18.54
N SER A 81 5.61 7.76 17.37
CA SER A 81 6.40 8.07 16.18
C SER A 81 7.27 9.30 16.37
N SER A 82 6.81 10.33 17.09
CA SER A 82 7.61 11.53 17.37
C SER A 82 8.81 11.23 18.28
N VAL A 83 8.66 10.29 19.22
CA VAL A 83 9.73 9.87 20.14
C VAL A 83 10.81 9.09 19.41
N VAL A 84 10.44 8.18 18.51
CA VAL A 84 11.39 7.24 17.88
C VAL A 84 11.71 7.53 16.41
N GLY A 85 10.97 8.44 15.76
CA GLY A 85 11.05 8.64 14.31
C GLY A 85 12.40 9.20 13.82
N LYS A 86 13.12 9.92 14.66
CA LYS A 86 14.44 10.50 14.35
C LYS A 86 15.61 9.57 14.68
N ILE A 87 15.35 8.40 15.29
CA ILE A 87 16.39 7.46 15.70
C ILE A 87 16.93 6.75 14.47
N LYS A 88 18.25 6.74 14.36
CA LYS A 88 19.01 6.04 13.33
C LYS A 88 20.03 5.13 14.00
N VAL A 89 20.50 4.15 13.24
CA VAL A 89 21.63 3.31 13.62
C VAL A 89 22.82 3.58 12.68
N ILE A 90 24.02 3.45 13.22
CA ILE A 90 25.26 3.49 12.44
C ILE A 90 25.81 2.06 12.27
N PRO A 91 26.65 1.79 11.25
CA PRO A 91 27.16 0.44 10.99
C PRO A 91 27.75 -0.27 12.21
N GLY A 92 28.51 0.44 13.04
CA GLY A 92 29.09 -0.14 14.25
C GLY A 92 28.05 -0.53 15.34
N GLU A 93 26.87 0.09 15.34
CA GLU A 93 25.76 -0.33 16.22
C GLU A 93 25.07 -1.57 15.68
N VAL A 94 24.93 -1.68 14.35
CA VAL A 94 24.39 -2.86 13.67
C VAL A 94 25.25 -4.08 13.94
N GLU A 95 26.58 -3.97 13.78
CA GLU A 95 27.52 -5.05 14.10
C GLU A 95 27.45 -5.46 15.58
N ARG A 96 27.40 -4.50 16.49
CA ARG A 96 27.31 -4.79 17.94
C ARG A 96 26.01 -5.48 18.29
N TYR A 97 24.91 -5.04 17.69
CA TYR A 97 23.60 -5.69 17.86
C TYR A 97 23.66 -7.15 17.42
N TYR A 98 24.14 -7.39 16.20
CA TYR A 98 24.26 -8.74 15.64
C TYR A 98 25.13 -9.65 16.50
N LYS A 99 26.31 -9.18 16.93
CA LYS A 99 27.24 -9.97 17.78
C LYS A 99 26.70 -10.28 19.18
N LYS A 100 25.82 -9.43 19.72
CA LYS A 100 25.22 -9.64 21.04
C LYS A 100 23.91 -10.42 21.01
N THR A 101 23.29 -10.52 19.86
CA THR A 101 22.02 -11.23 19.70
C THR A 101 22.30 -12.72 19.69
N ASP A 102 21.49 -13.49 20.45
CA ASP A 102 21.56 -14.94 20.42
C ASP A 102 21.27 -15.44 19.00
N PRO A 103 22.15 -16.26 18.39
CA PRO A 103 21.93 -16.80 17.05
C PRO A 103 20.59 -17.55 16.91
N ASP A 104 20.08 -18.17 17.97
CA ASP A 104 18.82 -18.88 17.94
C ASP A 104 17.60 -17.95 17.91
N SER A 105 17.74 -16.73 18.40
CA SER A 105 16.72 -15.68 18.35
C SER A 105 16.67 -14.91 17.03
N LEU A 106 17.70 -15.06 16.18
CA LEU A 106 17.71 -14.42 14.87
C LEU A 106 16.66 -15.05 13.95
N PRO A 107 15.90 -14.22 13.19
CA PRO A 107 14.88 -14.74 12.31
C PRO A 107 15.46 -15.58 11.18
N THR A 108 14.69 -16.56 10.72
CA THR A 108 14.99 -17.32 9.50
C THR A 108 14.36 -16.58 8.33
N ILE A 109 15.15 -16.28 7.31
CA ILE A 109 14.71 -15.71 6.05
C ILE A 109 14.18 -16.86 5.19
N PRO A 110 12.95 -16.78 4.65
CA PRO A 110 12.42 -17.77 3.72
C PRO A 110 13.23 -17.80 2.41
N GLU A 111 12.93 -18.79 1.59
CA GLU A 111 13.47 -18.87 0.23
C GLU A 111 13.24 -17.58 -0.54
N GLN A 112 14.27 -17.10 -1.23
CA GLN A 112 14.24 -15.86 -2.00
C GLN A 112 14.62 -16.09 -3.46
N TYR A 113 14.05 -15.27 -4.33
CA TYR A 113 14.22 -15.32 -5.77
C TYR A 113 14.87 -14.02 -6.26
N VAL A 114 15.91 -14.15 -7.08
CA VAL A 114 16.44 -13.05 -7.90
C VAL A 114 16.05 -13.37 -9.33
N TYR A 115 15.37 -12.45 -10.00
CA TYR A 115 14.88 -12.68 -11.35
C TYR A 115 15.04 -11.46 -12.25
N ALA A 116 15.01 -11.71 -13.54
CA ALA A 116 14.99 -10.69 -14.57
C ALA A 116 13.73 -10.84 -15.42
N GLN A 117 13.26 -9.75 -16.02
CA GLN A 117 12.07 -9.72 -16.85
C GLN A 117 12.31 -8.98 -18.16
N ILE A 118 11.56 -9.37 -19.17
CA ILE A 118 11.34 -8.60 -20.40
C ILE A 118 9.84 -8.40 -20.54
N THR A 119 9.43 -7.16 -20.60
CA THR A 119 8.03 -6.75 -20.59
C THR A 119 7.66 -6.12 -21.92
N ARG A 120 6.48 -6.45 -22.47
CA ARG A 120 5.94 -5.81 -23.67
C ARG A 120 4.49 -5.43 -23.47
N PHE A 121 4.17 -4.16 -23.74
CA PHE A 121 2.80 -3.70 -23.86
C PHE A 121 2.25 -3.98 -25.26
N PRO A 122 0.92 -4.06 -25.42
CA PRO A 122 0.31 -4.10 -26.73
C PRO A 122 0.73 -2.89 -27.58
N ALA A 123 1.09 -3.11 -28.84
CA ALA A 123 1.54 -2.03 -29.73
C ALA A 123 0.44 -1.00 -29.97
N SER A 124 -0.83 -1.40 -29.87
CA SER A 124 -2.02 -0.55 -30.01
C SER A 124 -2.38 0.26 -28.74
N ILE A 125 -1.44 0.47 -27.81
CA ILE A 125 -1.72 1.20 -26.56
C ILE A 125 -2.26 2.61 -26.80
N LYS A 126 -1.77 3.30 -27.83
CA LYS A 126 -2.24 4.66 -28.19
C LYS A 126 -3.68 4.64 -28.65
N GLU A 127 -4.02 3.70 -29.52
CA GLU A 127 -5.37 3.53 -30.06
C GLU A 127 -6.34 3.08 -28.96
N ALA A 128 -5.91 2.17 -28.07
CA ALA A 128 -6.70 1.75 -26.92
C ALA A 128 -6.97 2.90 -25.95
N LYS A 129 -5.97 3.73 -25.66
CA LYS A 129 -6.12 4.96 -24.88
C LYS A 129 -7.10 5.93 -25.54
N GLN A 130 -6.99 6.12 -26.84
CA GLN A 130 -7.86 7.02 -27.59
C GLN A 130 -9.32 6.52 -27.57
N ARG A 131 -9.56 5.23 -27.85
CA ARG A 131 -10.90 4.61 -27.73
C ARG A 131 -11.51 4.82 -26.35
N THR A 132 -10.69 4.69 -25.29
CA THR A 132 -11.14 4.88 -23.90
C THR A 132 -11.54 6.32 -23.63
N LYS A 133 -10.75 7.30 -24.11
CA LYS A 133 -11.09 8.73 -24.00
C LYS A 133 -12.39 9.07 -24.76
N GLU A 134 -12.54 8.58 -25.98
CA GLU A 134 -13.74 8.77 -26.78
C GLU A 134 -14.99 8.19 -26.11
N ARG A 135 -14.86 7.01 -25.51
CA ARG A 135 -15.95 6.40 -24.76
C ARG A 135 -16.37 7.22 -23.54
N LEU A 136 -15.41 7.78 -22.81
CA LEU A 136 -15.71 8.67 -21.68
C LEU A 136 -16.31 10.00 -22.15
N LEU A 137 -15.87 10.54 -23.27
CA LEU A 137 -16.47 11.75 -23.85
C LEU A 137 -17.94 11.53 -24.25
N ASP A 138 -18.27 10.39 -24.86
CA ASP A 138 -19.67 10.02 -25.15
C ASP A 138 -20.49 9.91 -23.86
N MET A 139 -19.96 9.24 -22.84
CA MET A 139 -20.63 9.14 -21.53
C MET A 139 -20.86 10.52 -20.92
N ARG A 140 -19.85 11.39 -20.94
CA ARG A 140 -19.95 12.77 -20.45
C ARG A 140 -21.05 13.55 -21.16
N GLU A 141 -21.07 13.49 -22.48
CA GLU A 141 -22.07 14.18 -23.31
C GLU A 141 -23.49 13.72 -22.97
N ARG A 142 -23.70 12.41 -22.82
CA ARG A 142 -25.01 11.83 -22.44
C ARG A 142 -25.44 12.23 -21.04
N ILE A 143 -24.50 12.33 -20.09
CA ILE A 143 -24.78 12.78 -18.72
C ILE A 143 -25.16 14.27 -18.72
N ILE A 144 -24.39 15.13 -19.41
CA ILE A 144 -24.62 16.58 -19.49
C ILE A 144 -25.96 16.89 -20.19
N LYS A 145 -26.30 16.13 -21.22
CA LYS A 145 -27.61 16.26 -21.92
C LYS A 145 -28.79 15.67 -21.13
N GLY A 146 -28.55 15.11 -19.94
CA GLY A 146 -29.61 14.51 -19.13
C GLY A 146 -30.22 13.21 -19.69
N GLN A 147 -29.55 12.59 -20.65
CA GLN A 147 -29.99 11.31 -21.26
C GLN A 147 -29.77 10.13 -20.32
N THR A 148 -28.87 10.28 -19.36
CA THR A 148 -28.55 9.30 -18.33
C THR A 148 -28.02 10.00 -17.08
N ARG A 149 -28.00 9.27 -15.96
CA ARG A 149 -27.42 9.75 -14.71
C ARG A 149 -25.99 9.27 -14.55
N PHE A 150 -25.16 10.05 -13.86
CA PHE A 150 -23.76 9.74 -13.61
C PHE A 150 -23.62 8.41 -12.83
N ASP A 151 -24.39 8.24 -11.76
CA ASP A 151 -24.34 7.04 -10.91
C ASP A 151 -24.74 5.75 -11.66
N ILE A 152 -25.68 5.85 -12.60
CA ILE A 152 -26.04 4.70 -13.46
C ILE A 152 -24.88 4.33 -14.37
N MET A 153 -24.25 5.32 -15.02
CA MET A 153 -23.08 5.08 -15.89
C MET A 153 -21.90 4.50 -15.08
N ALA A 154 -21.66 5.01 -13.87
CA ALA A 154 -20.62 4.49 -13.00
C ALA A 154 -20.86 3.02 -12.64
N ARG A 155 -22.08 2.65 -12.22
CA ARG A 155 -22.46 1.25 -11.90
C ARG A 155 -22.28 0.31 -13.09
N MET A 156 -22.56 0.79 -14.29
CA MET A 156 -22.51 -0.04 -15.52
C MET A 156 -21.09 -0.20 -16.07
N TYR A 157 -20.24 0.80 -15.93
CA TYR A 157 -19.01 0.88 -16.71
C TYR A 157 -17.75 1.19 -15.93
N SER A 158 -17.81 1.75 -14.71
CA SER A 158 -16.61 2.03 -13.92
C SER A 158 -15.86 0.75 -13.55
N MET A 159 -14.54 0.79 -13.67
CA MET A 159 -13.66 -0.35 -13.49
C MET A 159 -13.00 -0.39 -12.10
N ASP A 160 -13.62 0.21 -11.12
CA ASP A 160 -13.13 0.23 -9.73
C ASP A 160 -14.22 -0.13 -8.72
N GLY A 161 -13.84 -0.31 -7.46
CA GLY A 161 -14.77 -0.72 -6.40
C GLY A 161 -15.89 0.28 -6.12
N SER A 162 -15.73 1.57 -6.42
CA SER A 162 -16.75 2.58 -6.23
C SER A 162 -17.95 2.44 -7.19
N ALA A 163 -17.81 1.65 -8.26
CA ALA A 163 -18.88 1.37 -9.22
C ALA A 163 -20.18 0.91 -8.52
N ILE A 164 -20.07 0.04 -7.51
CA ILE A 164 -21.21 -0.47 -6.73
C ILE A 164 -22.01 0.67 -6.09
N SER A 165 -21.33 1.72 -5.63
CA SER A 165 -21.91 2.92 -5.02
C SER A 165 -22.19 4.05 -6.02
N GLY A 166 -22.22 3.74 -7.34
CA GLY A 166 -22.44 4.75 -8.37
C GLY A 166 -21.24 5.69 -8.58
N GLY A 167 -20.05 5.21 -8.29
CA GLY A 167 -18.79 5.96 -8.40
C GLY A 167 -18.50 6.89 -7.23
N GLU A 168 -19.31 6.86 -6.19
CA GLU A 168 -19.20 7.76 -5.03
C GLU A 168 -17.98 7.43 -4.18
N LEU A 169 -17.24 8.49 -3.82
CA LEU A 169 -16.05 8.43 -2.99
C LEU A 169 -16.34 9.11 -1.65
N ASP A 170 -15.71 8.61 -0.59
CA ASP A 170 -15.83 9.24 0.72
C ASP A 170 -15.33 10.70 0.67
N PRO A 171 -16.03 11.63 1.36
CA PRO A 171 -15.60 13.01 1.45
C PRO A 171 -14.20 13.12 2.04
N GLN A 172 -13.29 13.79 1.32
CA GLN A 172 -11.91 13.99 1.75
C GLN A 172 -11.34 15.32 1.23
N PRO A 173 -10.25 15.83 1.83
CA PRO A 173 -9.59 17.02 1.33
C PRO A 173 -8.87 16.74 0.00
N LEU A 174 -8.51 17.78 -0.75
CA LEU A 174 -7.87 17.63 -2.07
C LEU A 174 -6.57 16.82 -2.02
N ASP A 175 -5.80 16.93 -0.96
CA ASP A 175 -4.56 16.18 -0.76
C ASP A 175 -4.76 14.67 -0.50
N GLY A 176 -6.01 14.23 -0.27
CA GLY A 176 -6.39 12.82 -0.24
C GLY A 176 -6.57 12.19 -1.62
N PHE A 177 -6.63 12.98 -2.69
CA PHE A 177 -6.72 12.51 -4.07
C PHE A 177 -5.37 12.58 -4.78
N VAL A 178 -5.18 11.75 -5.82
CA VAL A 178 -4.02 11.93 -6.70
C VAL A 178 -4.08 13.28 -7.39
N ARG A 179 -2.90 13.88 -7.62
CA ARG A 179 -2.77 15.27 -8.05
C ARG A 179 -3.67 15.65 -9.23
N GLN A 180 -3.64 14.88 -10.31
CA GLN A 180 -4.43 15.19 -11.51
C GLN A 180 -5.94 15.17 -11.24
N PHE A 181 -6.40 14.27 -10.35
CA PHE A 181 -7.79 14.19 -9.90
C PHE A 181 -8.15 15.41 -9.03
N ALA A 182 -7.28 15.76 -8.08
CA ALA A 182 -7.45 16.91 -7.20
C ALA A 182 -7.51 18.22 -7.98
N ASP A 183 -6.60 18.42 -8.93
CA ASP A 183 -6.55 19.62 -9.77
C ASP A 183 -7.87 19.78 -10.56
N ALA A 184 -8.37 18.72 -11.18
CA ALA A 184 -9.63 18.74 -11.90
C ALA A 184 -10.84 18.95 -10.97
N LEU A 185 -10.84 18.31 -9.80
CA LEU A 185 -11.94 18.42 -8.82
C LEU A 185 -12.04 19.84 -8.24
N ALA A 186 -10.92 20.52 -8.02
CA ALA A 186 -10.87 21.87 -7.45
C ALA A 186 -11.58 22.91 -8.33
N ASP A 187 -11.61 22.70 -9.64
CA ASP A 187 -12.22 23.60 -10.61
C ASP A 187 -13.74 23.37 -10.81
N LEU A 188 -14.28 22.30 -10.23
CA LEU A 188 -15.68 21.91 -10.42
C LEU A 188 -16.62 22.64 -9.44
N LYS A 189 -17.81 22.95 -9.93
CA LYS A 189 -18.96 23.33 -9.10
C LYS A 189 -19.82 22.11 -8.77
N PRO A 190 -20.59 22.14 -7.65
CA PRO A 190 -21.51 21.08 -7.33
C PRO A 190 -22.42 20.71 -8.51
N GLY A 191 -22.48 19.42 -8.83
CA GLY A 191 -23.22 18.88 -9.98
C GLY A 191 -22.46 18.88 -11.31
N GLN A 192 -21.37 19.62 -11.43
CA GLN A 192 -20.58 19.69 -12.65
C GLN A 192 -19.73 18.44 -12.87
N VAL A 193 -19.60 18.04 -14.14
CA VAL A 193 -18.77 16.92 -14.61
C VAL A 193 -17.49 17.44 -15.28
N SER A 194 -16.34 16.89 -14.91
CA SER A 194 -15.03 17.26 -15.47
C SER A 194 -14.90 16.91 -16.95
N GLU A 195 -13.88 17.44 -17.59
CA GLU A 195 -13.28 16.82 -18.79
C GLU A 195 -12.69 15.44 -18.43
N VAL A 196 -12.22 14.69 -19.45
CA VAL A 196 -11.53 13.42 -19.21
C VAL A 196 -10.17 13.67 -18.54
N VAL A 197 -9.98 13.12 -17.37
CA VAL A 197 -8.77 13.26 -16.55
C VAL A 197 -7.95 11.97 -16.61
N GLU A 198 -6.69 12.07 -17.03
CA GLU A 198 -5.76 10.93 -17.02
C GLU A 198 -5.00 10.90 -15.70
N THR A 199 -5.01 9.75 -15.03
CA THR A 199 -4.22 9.48 -13.83
C THR A 199 -3.47 8.17 -14.00
N GLN A 200 -2.64 7.82 -13.02
CA GLN A 200 -1.98 6.50 -12.99
C GLN A 200 -2.97 5.32 -12.91
N TYR A 201 -4.23 5.54 -12.49
CA TYR A 201 -5.26 4.49 -12.36
C TYR A 201 -6.14 4.35 -13.60
N GLY A 202 -5.99 5.20 -14.59
CA GLY A 202 -6.77 5.20 -15.83
C GLY A 202 -7.31 6.58 -16.20
N TYR A 203 -8.39 6.57 -16.99
CA TYR A 203 -9.08 7.78 -17.45
C TYR A 203 -10.36 7.97 -16.65
N HIS A 204 -10.58 9.17 -16.14
CA HIS A 204 -11.68 9.48 -15.24
C HIS A 204 -12.62 10.53 -15.80
N LEU A 205 -13.91 10.38 -15.54
CA LEU A 205 -14.85 11.50 -15.42
C LEU A 205 -15.11 11.71 -13.94
N ILE A 206 -15.09 12.94 -13.49
CA ILE A 206 -15.26 13.31 -12.08
C ILE A 206 -16.48 14.23 -11.99
N GLN A 207 -17.32 14.01 -10.99
CA GLN A 207 -18.40 14.94 -10.66
C GLN A 207 -18.28 15.35 -9.20
N LEU A 208 -18.28 16.65 -8.93
CA LEU A 208 -18.39 17.16 -7.59
C LEU A 208 -19.85 17.04 -7.14
N ILE A 209 -20.10 16.34 -6.04
CA ILE A 209 -21.42 16.22 -5.44
C ILE A 209 -21.67 17.43 -4.55
N ASP A 210 -20.83 17.64 -3.54
CA ASP A 210 -20.83 18.83 -2.69
C ASP A 210 -19.43 19.13 -2.12
N GLN A 211 -19.29 20.30 -1.51
CA GLN A 211 -18.10 20.71 -0.80
C GLN A 211 -18.48 21.33 0.54
N LYS A 212 -17.88 20.84 1.62
CA LYS A 212 -18.09 21.38 2.98
C LYS A 212 -16.72 21.78 3.57
N GLY A 213 -16.46 23.07 3.58
CA GLY A 213 -15.16 23.60 3.98
C GLY A 213 -14.03 23.06 3.09
N ARG A 214 -13.07 22.31 3.66
CA ARG A 214 -11.96 21.69 2.93
C ARG A 214 -12.27 20.28 2.41
N MET A 215 -13.44 19.73 2.73
CA MET A 215 -13.85 18.38 2.34
C MET A 215 -14.61 18.41 1.03
N TYR A 216 -14.15 17.62 0.08
CA TYR A 216 -14.78 17.44 -1.24
C TYR A 216 -15.44 16.08 -1.30
N HIS A 217 -16.74 16.08 -1.61
CA HIS A 217 -17.52 14.88 -1.86
C HIS A 217 -17.73 14.72 -3.36
N ALA A 218 -17.10 13.71 -3.92
CA ALA A 218 -17.07 13.48 -5.36
C ALA A 218 -17.52 12.08 -5.72
N ARG A 219 -17.80 11.89 -6.99
CA ARG A 219 -17.93 10.58 -7.63
C ARG A 219 -17.21 10.55 -8.95
N HIS A 220 -16.81 9.36 -9.38
CA HIS A 220 -16.08 9.21 -10.62
C HIS A 220 -16.52 7.98 -11.43
N ILE A 221 -16.17 8.01 -12.70
CA ILE A 221 -16.18 6.86 -13.61
C ILE A 221 -14.74 6.68 -14.06
N VAL A 222 -14.14 5.54 -13.80
CA VAL A 222 -12.79 5.23 -14.27
C VAL A 222 -12.83 4.10 -15.30
N LEU A 223 -12.19 4.33 -16.44
CA LEU A 223 -11.96 3.31 -17.46
C LEU A 223 -10.47 3.13 -17.70
N ARG A 224 -10.07 1.89 -17.97
CA ARG A 224 -8.73 1.56 -18.43
C ARG A 224 -8.76 1.23 -19.91
N PRO A 225 -7.64 1.37 -20.64
CA PRO A 225 -7.54 0.95 -22.02
C PRO A 225 -7.93 -0.53 -22.18
N SER A 226 -8.81 -0.82 -23.12
CA SER A 226 -9.23 -2.18 -23.45
C SER A 226 -8.65 -2.60 -24.79
N TYR A 227 -8.31 -3.87 -24.89
CA TYR A 227 -7.66 -4.48 -26.04
C TYR A 227 -8.49 -5.65 -26.57
N THR A 228 -8.37 -5.92 -27.86
CA THR A 228 -8.86 -7.15 -28.45
C THR A 228 -7.97 -8.33 -28.05
N LEU A 229 -8.48 -9.56 -28.20
CA LEU A 229 -7.69 -10.76 -27.94
C LEU A 229 -6.41 -10.82 -28.79
N GLU A 230 -6.46 -10.36 -30.03
CA GLU A 230 -5.32 -10.32 -30.92
C GLU A 230 -4.28 -9.29 -30.50
N GLU A 231 -4.72 -8.10 -30.07
CA GLU A 231 -3.85 -7.06 -29.53
C GLU A 231 -3.10 -7.53 -28.28
N LEU A 232 -3.73 -8.34 -27.43
CA LEU A 232 -3.11 -8.92 -26.24
C LEU A 232 -2.18 -10.09 -26.56
N ALA A 233 -2.50 -10.88 -27.58
CA ALA A 233 -1.69 -12.05 -27.97
C ALA A 233 -0.41 -11.68 -28.72
N ALA A 234 -0.39 -10.56 -29.44
CA ALA A 234 0.77 -10.16 -30.24
C ALA A 234 2.06 -9.94 -29.42
N PRO A 235 2.06 -9.25 -28.27
CA PRO A 235 3.25 -9.11 -27.42
C PRO A 235 3.77 -10.47 -26.91
N ALA A 236 2.87 -11.37 -26.52
CA ALA A 236 3.26 -12.70 -26.04
C ALA A 236 3.98 -13.51 -27.15
N ARG A 237 3.44 -13.53 -28.36
CA ARG A 237 4.10 -14.19 -29.51
C ARG A 237 5.48 -13.60 -29.83
N MET A 238 5.61 -12.28 -29.73
CA MET A 238 6.90 -11.60 -29.89
C MET A 238 7.89 -12.06 -28.81
N LEU A 239 7.46 -12.09 -27.57
CA LEU A 239 8.30 -12.52 -26.44
C LEU A 239 8.70 -13.99 -26.53
N ASP A 240 7.81 -14.88 -27.00
CA ASP A 240 8.15 -16.29 -27.26
C ASP A 240 9.22 -16.41 -28.35
N SER A 241 9.15 -15.59 -29.40
CA SER A 241 10.18 -15.54 -30.43
C SER A 241 11.51 -15.09 -29.86
N ILE A 242 11.53 -14.08 -28.97
CA ILE A 242 12.73 -13.60 -28.28
C ILE A 242 13.26 -14.68 -27.34
N ALA A 243 12.39 -15.33 -26.55
CA ALA A 243 12.80 -16.42 -25.67
C ALA A 243 13.46 -17.57 -26.43
N ASN A 244 12.96 -17.90 -27.62
CA ASN A 244 13.56 -18.91 -28.48
C ASN A 244 14.94 -18.50 -29.01
N LEU A 245 15.16 -17.21 -29.32
CA LEU A 245 16.51 -16.72 -29.70
C LEU A 245 17.46 -16.80 -28.50
N ILE A 246 17.01 -16.50 -27.29
CA ILE A 246 17.82 -16.60 -26.08
C ILE A 246 18.18 -18.07 -25.79
N ARG A 247 17.18 -18.98 -25.85
CA ARG A 247 17.40 -20.43 -25.65
C ARG A 247 18.36 -21.05 -26.66
N LYS A 248 18.53 -20.43 -27.84
CA LYS A 248 19.47 -20.84 -28.89
C LYS A 248 20.82 -20.12 -28.80
N ASP A 249 21.06 -19.38 -27.72
CA ASP A 249 22.28 -18.56 -27.52
C ASP A 249 22.56 -17.55 -28.65
N SER A 250 21.51 -17.15 -29.40
CA SER A 250 21.64 -16.14 -30.47
C SER A 250 21.70 -14.71 -29.93
N ILE A 251 21.18 -14.49 -28.74
CA ILE A 251 21.20 -13.22 -27.99
C ILE A 251 21.14 -13.55 -26.50
N THR A 252 21.81 -12.76 -25.68
CA THR A 252 21.70 -12.90 -24.21
C THR A 252 20.37 -12.32 -23.70
N PHE A 253 19.92 -12.76 -22.52
CA PHE A 253 18.71 -12.21 -21.90
C PHE A 253 18.89 -10.71 -21.62
N GLU A 254 20.06 -10.31 -21.17
CA GLU A 254 20.43 -8.94 -20.82
C GLU A 254 20.40 -8.02 -22.05
N GLU A 255 20.92 -8.48 -23.19
CA GLU A 255 20.84 -7.74 -24.45
C GLU A 255 19.41 -7.66 -24.98
N ALA A 256 18.64 -8.75 -24.87
CA ALA A 256 17.25 -8.78 -25.24
C ALA A 256 16.39 -7.83 -24.37
N ALA A 257 16.65 -7.77 -23.05
CA ALA A 257 16.00 -6.84 -22.16
C ALA A 257 16.24 -5.39 -22.56
N ARG A 258 17.49 -5.01 -22.80
CA ARG A 258 17.85 -3.64 -23.24
C ARG A 258 17.19 -3.26 -24.56
N LYS A 259 17.10 -4.20 -25.49
CA LYS A 259 16.62 -3.95 -26.86
C LYS A 259 15.11 -3.98 -26.97
N PHE A 260 14.45 -4.88 -26.26
CA PHE A 260 13.04 -5.20 -26.48
C PHE A 260 12.14 -4.93 -25.31
N SER A 261 12.64 -4.74 -24.08
CA SER A 261 11.77 -4.49 -22.93
C SER A 261 11.19 -3.08 -22.94
N ASP A 262 9.90 -2.99 -22.62
CA ASP A 262 9.21 -1.73 -22.40
C ASP A 262 9.27 -1.29 -20.91
N ASP A 263 9.88 -2.10 -20.03
CA ASP A 263 10.05 -1.74 -18.63
C ASP A 263 11.31 -0.88 -18.43
N ASP A 264 11.12 0.42 -18.30
CA ASP A 264 12.20 1.39 -18.10
C ASP A 264 13.00 1.16 -16.82
N ASN A 265 12.41 0.54 -15.80
CA ASN A 265 13.05 0.35 -14.49
C ASN A 265 14.10 -0.78 -14.52
N SER A 266 13.89 -1.83 -15.31
CA SER A 266 14.77 -3.00 -15.33
C SER A 266 15.57 -3.15 -16.62
N LYS A 267 15.11 -2.61 -17.76
CA LYS A 267 15.73 -2.85 -19.07
C LYS A 267 17.23 -2.49 -19.13
N MET A 268 17.63 -1.38 -18.51
CA MET A 268 19.03 -0.93 -18.52
C MET A 268 19.91 -1.76 -17.59
N ASN A 269 19.31 -2.44 -16.61
CA ASN A 269 19.99 -3.37 -15.70
C ASN A 269 19.89 -4.84 -16.17
N GLY A 270 19.82 -5.06 -17.48
CA GLY A 270 19.70 -6.41 -18.04
C GLY A 270 18.40 -7.14 -17.70
N GLY A 271 17.36 -6.41 -17.35
CA GLY A 271 16.06 -6.94 -16.97
C GLY A 271 15.94 -7.29 -15.48
N VAL A 272 17.00 -7.20 -14.69
CA VAL A 272 16.96 -7.55 -13.24
C VAL A 272 16.00 -6.64 -12.50
N VAL A 273 15.06 -7.28 -11.77
CA VAL A 273 13.98 -6.60 -11.08
C VAL A 273 14.42 -6.15 -9.69
N THR A 274 14.10 -4.92 -9.32
CA THR A 274 14.39 -4.35 -8.00
C THR A 274 13.18 -4.47 -7.08
N ASN A 275 13.44 -4.85 -5.82
CA ASN A 275 12.45 -4.90 -4.75
C ASN A 275 12.38 -3.54 -4.04
N HIS A 276 11.53 -2.65 -4.54
CA HIS A 276 11.36 -1.31 -3.99
C HIS A 276 10.76 -1.29 -2.58
N ASP A 277 9.96 -2.28 -2.22
CA ASP A 277 9.28 -2.32 -0.92
C ASP A 277 10.26 -2.44 0.25
N LEU A 278 11.38 -3.17 0.05
CA LEU A 278 12.42 -3.26 1.06
C LEU A 278 13.20 -1.94 1.18
N LEU A 279 13.32 -1.19 0.09
CA LEU A 279 13.93 0.15 0.09
C LEU A 279 13.05 1.17 0.84
N GLU A 280 11.74 1.08 0.71
CA GLU A 280 10.78 1.92 1.47
C GLU A 280 10.86 1.68 2.98
N LEU A 281 10.96 0.42 3.41
CA LEU A 281 11.08 0.05 4.82
C LEU A 281 12.32 0.70 5.48
N THR A 282 13.41 0.86 4.73
CA THR A 282 14.65 1.42 5.22
C THR A 282 14.77 2.94 5.04
N GLN A 283 13.83 3.56 4.32
CA GLN A 283 13.88 4.98 3.91
C GLN A 283 15.19 5.36 3.19
N ARG A 284 15.85 4.40 2.57
CA ARG A 284 17.11 4.59 1.86
C ARG A 284 16.84 4.66 0.36
N TRP A 285 16.71 5.87 -0.14
CA TRP A 285 16.54 6.18 -1.55
C TRP A 285 17.84 6.44 -2.30
N GLU A 286 18.97 6.06 -1.71
CA GLU A 286 20.29 6.25 -2.35
C GLU A 286 20.41 5.33 -3.57
N ALA A 287 20.76 5.90 -4.71
CA ALA A 287 20.87 5.22 -6.01
C ALA A 287 21.89 4.06 -6.05
N SER A 288 22.76 3.96 -5.06
CA SER A 288 23.74 2.89 -4.92
C SER A 288 23.19 1.62 -4.26
N TYR A 289 21.96 1.67 -3.74
CA TYR A 289 21.37 0.58 -2.99
C TYR A 289 20.21 -0.05 -3.77
N THR A 290 20.46 -1.22 -4.33
CA THR A 290 19.44 -2.02 -5.04
C THR A 290 19.23 -3.35 -4.33
N GLU A 291 18.03 -3.58 -3.80
CA GLU A 291 17.62 -4.91 -3.35
C GLU A 291 16.92 -5.62 -4.50
N THR A 292 17.38 -6.82 -4.81
CA THR A 292 16.88 -7.63 -5.93
C THR A 292 16.29 -8.97 -5.50
N ARG A 293 16.17 -9.21 -4.19
CA ARG A 293 15.67 -10.46 -3.62
C ARG A 293 14.21 -10.36 -3.26
N PHE A 294 13.43 -11.32 -3.69
CA PHE A 294 11.99 -11.41 -3.45
C PHE A 294 11.66 -12.68 -2.69
N MET A 295 10.83 -12.57 -1.67
CA MET A 295 10.17 -13.71 -1.02
C MET A 295 8.84 -13.97 -1.70
N LYS A 296 8.26 -15.15 -1.47
CA LYS A 296 6.93 -15.50 -1.99
C LYS A 296 5.87 -14.45 -1.63
N GLU A 297 5.94 -13.90 -0.43
CA GLU A 297 5.01 -12.92 0.11
C GLU A 297 5.08 -11.56 -0.59
N ASP A 298 6.16 -11.28 -1.33
CA ASP A 298 6.31 -10.05 -2.11
C ASP A 298 5.49 -10.08 -3.41
N PHE A 299 4.96 -11.24 -3.78
CA PHE A 299 4.11 -11.42 -4.96
C PHE A 299 2.63 -11.48 -4.57
N GLY A 300 1.77 -10.89 -5.39
CA GLY A 300 0.31 -10.95 -5.24
C GLY A 300 -0.28 -10.04 -4.15
N ARG A 301 0.52 -9.24 -3.46
CA ARG A 301 0.03 -8.24 -2.52
C ARG A 301 -0.27 -6.91 -3.22
N ALA A 302 -1.11 -6.07 -2.62
CA ALA A 302 -1.41 -4.75 -3.14
C ALA A 302 -0.13 -3.91 -3.28
N GLY A 303 0.11 -3.38 -4.49
CA GLY A 303 1.33 -2.61 -4.81
C GLY A 303 2.60 -3.46 -5.03
N GLY A 304 2.54 -4.76 -4.78
CA GLY A 304 3.67 -5.69 -4.98
C GLY A 304 3.79 -6.21 -6.41
N LYS A 305 4.64 -7.21 -6.60
CA LYS A 305 4.78 -7.90 -7.88
C LYS A 305 3.59 -8.82 -8.15
N SER A 306 3.33 -9.08 -9.43
CA SER A 306 2.25 -9.98 -9.83
C SER A 306 2.45 -11.41 -9.31
N LEU A 307 1.37 -12.06 -8.90
CA LEU A 307 1.38 -13.47 -8.57
C LEU A 307 1.72 -14.35 -9.79
N ASP A 308 1.43 -13.86 -11.01
CA ASP A 308 1.78 -14.55 -12.25
C ASP A 308 3.29 -14.64 -12.43
N ASP A 309 4.05 -13.61 -11.99
CA ASP A 309 5.52 -13.62 -11.97
C ASP A 309 6.03 -14.77 -11.10
N TYR A 310 5.48 -14.95 -9.88
CA TYR A 310 5.83 -16.06 -9.01
C TYR A 310 5.47 -17.43 -9.64
N ASN A 311 4.27 -17.54 -10.23
CA ASN A 311 3.84 -18.78 -10.87
C ASN A 311 4.73 -19.18 -12.06
N ALA A 312 5.25 -18.17 -12.79
CA ALA A 312 6.22 -18.41 -13.85
C ALA A 312 7.59 -18.83 -13.31
N LEU A 313 8.04 -18.22 -12.21
CA LEU A 313 9.38 -18.47 -11.63
C LEU A 313 9.49 -19.81 -10.90
N ARG A 314 8.48 -20.22 -10.13
CA ARG A 314 8.54 -21.37 -9.22
C ARG A 314 8.87 -22.71 -9.88
N ASN A 315 8.67 -22.83 -11.18
CA ASN A 315 8.92 -24.06 -11.95
C ASN A 315 10.23 -24.02 -12.74
N LEU A 316 10.95 -22.89 -12.70
CA LEU A 316 12.22 -22.70 -13.41
C LEU A 316 13.39 -23.14 -12.53
N LYS A 317 14.45 -23.60 -13.17
CA LYS A 317 15.78 -23.72 -12.58
C LYS A 317 16.57 -22.44 -12.81
N GLU A 318 17.61 -22.23 -12.01
CA GLU A 318 18.51 -21.09 -12.19
C GLU A 318 19.04 -21.04 -13.64
N GLY A 319 18.93 -19.87 -14.26
CA GLY A 319 19.29 -19.63 -15.64
C GLY A 319 18.19 -19.91 -16.66
N GLU A 320 17.12 -20.64 -16.31
CA GLU A 320 15.99 -20.93 -17.21
C GLU A 320 15.07 -19.72 -17.40
N ILE A 321 14.37 -19.71 -18.52
CA ILE A 321 13.48 -18.65 -18.96
C ILE A 321 12.07 -19.23 -19.12
N SER A 322 11.06 -18.51 -18.66
CA SER A 322 9.65 -18.86 -18.86
C SER A 322 9.24 -18.77 -20.34
N ASP A 323 8.13 -19.38 -20.68
CA ASP A 323 7.35 -18.99 -21.84
C ASP A 323 6.67 -17.64 -21.59
N ALA A 324 6.21 -16.97 -22.64
CA ALA A 324 5.50 -15.71 -22.50
C ALA A 324 4.15 -15.91 -21.82
N TYR A 325 3.80 -15.02 -20.92
CA TYR A 325 2.50 -14.99 -20.25
C TYR A 325 1.94 -13.58 -20.22
N GLN A 326 0.63 -13.48 -20.15
CA GLN A 326 -0.09 -12.23 -19.99
C GLN A 326 -0.31 -11.96 -18.50
N THR A 327 -0.18 -10.70 -18.11
CA THR A 327 -0.38 -10.25 -16.74
C THR A 327 -0.77 -8.78 -16.73
N GLU A 328 -0.92 -8.21 -15.55
CA GLU A 328 -1.14 -6.79 -15.34
C GLU A 328 0.01 -6.21 -14.50
N ASP A 329 0.33 -4.93 -14.76
CA ASP A 329 1.20 -4.18 -13.86
C ASP A 329 0.43 -3.73 -12.61
N TRP A 330 1.13 -3.11 -11.65
CA TRP A 330 0.52 -2.61 -10.41
C TRP A 330 -0.54 -1.52 -10.64
N MET A 331 -0.55 -0.88 -11.81
CA MET A 331 -1.56 0.10 -12.24
C MET A 331 -2.76 -0.56 -12.94
N GLY A 332 -2.73 -1.88 -13.17
CA GLY A 332 -3.74 -2.62 -13.90
C GLY A 332 -3.66 -2.50 -15.43
N ASN A 333 -2.51 -2.08 -15.97
CA ASN A 333 -2.28 -2.11 -17.42
C ASN A 333 -1.92 -3.54 -17.85
N GLN A 334 -2.59 -4.01 -18.91
CA GLN A 334 -2.33 -5.34 -19.49
C GLN A 334 -1.03 -5.34 -20.29
N LEU A 335 -0.24 -6.37 -20.09
CA LEU A 335 1.05 -6.57 -20.74
C LEU A 335 1.41 -8.07 -20.82
N SER A 336 2.47 -8.36 -21.55
CA SER A 336 3.06 -9.71 -21.57
C SER A 336 4.49 -9.65 -21.04
N LYS A 337 4.92 -10.75 -20.43
CA LYS A 337 6.26 -10.92 -19.88
C LYS A 337 6.87 -12.26 -20.24
N ILE A 338 8.19 -12.30 -20.25
CA ILE A 338 9.02 -13.48 -19.98
C ILE A 338 9.91 -13.17 -18.79
N VAL A 339 10.18 -14.15 -17.95
CA VAL A 339 11.06 -14.02 -16.80
C VAL A 339 12.20 -15.04 -16.86
N LYS A 340 13.35 -14.67 -16.36
CA LYS A 340 14.50 -15.53 -16.15
C LYS A 340 14.78 -15.66 -14.66
N LEU A 341 14.81 -16.89 -14.17
CA LEU A 341 15.27 -17.13 -12.81
C LEU A 341 16.80 -16.99 -12.74
N VAL A 342 17.27 -15.92 -12.11
CA VAL A 342 18.70 -15.65 -12.01
C VAL A 342 19.34 -16.46 -10.89
N LYS A 343 18.72 -16.47 -9.70
CA LYS A 343 19.22 -17.18 -8.52
C LYS A 343 18.10 -17.53 -7.57
N VAL A 344 18.20 -18.67 -6.92
CA VAL A 344 17.40 -19.05 -5.74
C VAL A 344 18.30 -19.02 -4.51
N ILE A 345 17.90 -18.30 -3.48
CA ILE A 345 18.60 -18.28 -2.20
C ILE A 345 17.77 -19.12 -1.22
N PRO A 346 18.33 -20.25 -0.73
CA PRO A 346 17.58 -21.14 0.15
C PRO A 346 17.27 -20.46 1.49
N PRO A 347 16.28 -20.98 2.25
CA PRO A 347 16.01 -20.49 3.59
C PRO A 347 17.26 -20.53 4.46
N HIS A 348 17.54 -19.46 5.18
CA HIS A 348 18.73 -19.33 6.01
C HIS A 348 18.49 -18.41 7.21
N LYS A 349 19.29 -18.56 8.26
CA LYS A 349 19.33 -17.58 9.34
C LYS A 349 19.89 -16.25 8.83
N VAL A 350 19.27 -15.15 9.27
CA VAL A 350 19.74 -13.81 8.89
C VAL A 350 21.22 -13.64 9.21
N SER A 351 21.97 -13.12 8.25
CA SER A 351 23.42 -12.90 8.40
C SER A 351 23.81 -11.46 8.10
N LEU A 352 24.85 -10.98 8.79
CA LEU A 352 25.33 -9.60 8.60
C LEU A 352 25.89 -9.38 7.19
N ASN A 353 26.49 -10.41 6.59
CA ASN A 353 27.14 -10.29 5.28
C ASN A 353 26.15 -10.29 4.12
N GLU A 354 25.10 -11.09 4.21
CA GLU A 354 24.14 -11.25 3.11
C GLU A 354 22.87 -10.45 3.30
N ASP A 355 22.50 -10.15 4.56
CA ASP A 355 21.21 -9.56 4.92
C ASP A 355 21.37 -8.26 5.70
N TYR A 356 22.41 -7.48 5.42
CA TYR A 356 22.76 -6.29 6.20
C TYR A 356 21.56 -5.37 6.49
N ILE A 357 20.70 -5.09 5.50
CA ILE A 357 19.53 -4.25 5.69
C ILE A 357 18.57 -4.81 6.71
N ARG A 358 18.34 -6.14 6.68
CA ARG A 358 17.45 -6.80 7.64
C ARG A 358 18.05 -6.74 9.05
N VAL A 359 19.36 -6.96 9.18
CA VAL A 359 20.06 -6.79 10.46
C VAL A 359 19.99 -5.34 10.93
N GLU A 360 20.19 -4.39 10.04
CA GLU A 360 20.07 -2.96 10.34
C GLU A 360 18.67 -2.60 10.83
N GLN A 361 17.63 -3.12 10.16
CA GLN A 361 16.24 -2.91 10.59
C GLN A 361 15.95 -3.51 11.97
N LEU A 362 16.48 -4.72 12.25
CA LEU A 362 16.37 -5.34 13.56
C LEU A 362 17.08 -4.51 14.64
N ALA A 363 18.30 -4.03 14.35
CA ALA A 363 19.06 -3.18 15.26
C ALA A 363 18.35 -1.83 15.49
N LEU A 364 17.78 -1.24 14.45
CA LEU A 364 17.01 0.00 14.55
C LEU A 364 15.76 -0.19 15.40
N ASN A 365 15.02 -1.27 15.18
CA ASN A 365 13.82 -1.57 15.97
C ASN A 365 14.17 -1.79 17.44
N ALA A 366 15.21 -2.55 17.74
CA ALA A 366 15.68 -2.76 19.12
C ALA A 366 16.13 -1.45 19.78
N LYS A 367 16.80 -0.55 19.03
CA LYS A 367 17.19 0.77 19.55
C LYS A 367 15.99 1.66 19.80
N ARG A 368 15.01 1.65 18.91
CA ARG A 368 13.73 2.38 19.06
C ARG A 368 12.95 1.91 20.27
N GLU A 369 12.83 0.60 20.43
CA GLU A 369 12.16 -0.02 21.56
C GLU A 369 12.82 0.38 22.89
N LYS A 370 14.15 0.29 22.96
CA LYS A 370 14.91 0.73 24.15
C LYS A 370 14.67 2.21 24.48
N VAL A 371 14.80 3.10 23.49
CA VAL A 371 14.60 4.55 23.68
C VAL A 371 13.15 4.84 24.06
N PHE A 372 12.19 4.17 23.45
CA PHE A 372 10.79 4.31 23.79
C PHE A 372 10.52 3.88 25.24
N LYS A 373 11.06 2.74 25.66
CA LYS A 373 10.93 2.25 27.04
C LYS A 373 11.52 3.24 28.06
N GLU A 374 12.73 3.74 27.80
CA GLU A 374 13.38 4.73 28.68
C GLU A 374 12.57 6.05 28.75
N TRP A 375 11.99 6.47 27.63
CA TRP A 375 11.12 7.64 27.59
C TRP A 375 9.81 7.39 28.36
N LEU A 376 9.19 6.22 28.18
CA LEU A 376 7.97 5.83 28.85
C LEU A 376 8.16 5.78 30.38
N ASP A 377 9.25 5.16 30.85
CA ASP A 377 9.59 5.06 32.27
C ASP A 377 9.66 6.46 32.91
N LYS A 378 10.36 7.40 32.27
CA LYS A 378 10.45 8.79 32.73
C LYS A 378 9.09 9.49 32.75
N LYS A 379 8.21 9.22 31.78
CA LYS A 379 6.88 9.83 31.77
C LYS A 379 5.98 9.25 32.86
N ILE A 380 6.03 7.94 33.08
CA ILE A 380 5.28 7.29 34.17
C ILE A 380 5.71 7.84 35.54
N GLU A 381 7.02 8.04 35.77
CA GLU A 381 7.53 8.65 37.02
C GLU A 381 6.98 10.03 37.24
N GLY A 382 6.87 10.84 36.19
CA GLY A 382 6.44 12.26 36.26
C GLY A 382 4.94 12.49 36.25
N MET A 383 4.12 11.50 35.93
CA MET A 383 2.66 11.64 35.81
C MET A 383 1.93 11.13 37.04
N TYR A 384 0.78 11.77 37.33
CA TYR A 384 -0.19 11.22 38.29
C TYR A 384 -1.03 10.18 37.59
N ILE A 385 -0.93 8.93 38.03
CA ILE A 385 -1.67 7.78 37.52
C ILE A 385 -2.53 7.21 38.62
N TYR A 386 -3.83 7.14 38.38
CA TYR A 386 -4.76 6.48 39.29
C TYR A 386 -5.29 5.20 38.66
N ILE A 387 -5.04 4.09 39.34
CA ILE A 387 -5.62 2.79 39.01
C ILE A 387 -6.58 2.42 40.14
N ASP A 388 -7.77 2.00 39.77
CA ASP A 388 -8.76 1.53 40.76
C ASP A 388 -8.14 0.43 41.62
N PRO A 389 -8.34 0.44 42.97
CA PRO A 389 -7.79 -0.57 43.85
C PRO A 389 -8.05 -2.02 43.44
N GLU A 390 -9.17 -2.28 42.76
CA GLU A 390 -9.54 -3.60 42.26
C GLU A 390 -8.57 -4.12 41.19
N PHE A 391 -7.82 -3.25 40.50
CA PHE A 391 -6.89 -3.60 39.43
C PHE A 391 -5.41 -3.37 39.77
N ARG A 392 -5.09 -2.99 41.02
CA ARG A 392 -3.70 -2.67 41.43
C ARG A 392 -2.82 -3.88 41.64
N ASP A 393 -3.43 -5.01 41.96
CA ASP A 393 -2.70 -6.27 42.28
C ASP A 393 -2.30 -7.06 41.01
N GLY A 394 -2.43 -6.46 39.83
CA GLY A 394 -2.05 -7.06 38.54
C GLY A 394 -0.52 -7.22 38.37
N GLU A 395 -0.13 -8.22 37.57
CA GLU A 395 1.26 -8.42 37.14
C GLU A 395 1.63 -7.46 36.00
N PHE A 396 1.98 -6.22 36.31
CA PHE A 396 2.43 -5.23 35.34
C PHE A 396 3.89 -5.47 34.96
N GLU A 397 4.21 -5.36 33.68
CA GLU A 397 5.59 -5.39 33.18
C GLU A 397 6.37 -4.18 33.71
N ASN A 398 5.75 -3.00 33.71
CA ASN A 398 6.30 -1.80 34.34
C ASN A 398 5.67 -1.60 35.73
N LYS A 399 6.45 -1.87 36.76
CA LYS A 399 5.99 -1.74 38.16
C LYS A 399 5.69 -0.32 38.61
N ASN A 400 6.13 0.69 37.86
CA ASN A 400 5.89 2.09 38.17
C ASN A 400 4.46 2.56 37.86
N TRP A 401 3.64 1.74 37.21
CA TRP A 401 2.21 2.03 37.02
C TRP A 401 1.45 2.15 38.34
N VAL A 402 1.81 1.34 39.32
CA VAL A 402 1.21 1.38 40.67
C VAL A 402 2.17 2.09 41.60
N LYS A 403 1.81 3.30 42.02
CA LYS A 403 2.56 4.12 42.98
C LYS A 403 2.00 3.97 44.39
#